data_6a437c62bfa88142d6ed0cc17e1c052c
#
_entry.id   6a437c62bfa88142d6ed0cc17e1c052c
#
_cell.length_a   1.000
_cell.length_b   1.000
_cell.length_c   1.000
_cell.angle_alpha   90.00
_cell.angle_beta   90.00
_cell.angle_gamma   90.00
#
_symmetry.space_group_name_H-M   'P 1'
#
loop_
_entity.id
_entity.type
_entity.pdbx_description
1 polymer ?
#
loop_
_entity_poly.entity_id
_entity_poly.type
_entity_poly.pdbx_seq_one_letter_code
_entity_poly.pdbx_strand_id
1 'polypeptide(L)'
;TSLEFVKKSKAVFTDSIENEIYPYAQLCAKYGYAPNIMYEYQLGVVDNLEIDGKAVDRDYLEMNTAKFKTAVHIEDYRGKPSIVVQYNDALYSGELMRTLAKSVLCAVEHIIENPNGKIRKVSLLDNAAIAQLESFKSTEIAPVKTKLLHKMFEEQVAKTPDRIALSACDGKLTYKELDRLANI
;
A
#
# COMPACT_ATOMS: atom_id res chain seq x y z
N THR A 1 11.44 -5.45 19.16
CA THR A 1 10.28 -6.35 19.03
C THR A 1 8.98 -5.55 18.89
N SER A 2 7.90 -6.22 18.47
CA SER A 2 6.56 -5.65 18.41
C SER A 2 6.09 -5.16 19.80
N LEU A 3 6.33 -5.95 20.83
CA LEU A 3 5.98 -5.58 22.20
C LEU A 3 6.75 -4.36 22.71
N GLU A 4 8.04 -4.27 22.42
CA GLU A 4 8.85 -3.08 22.78
C GLU A 4 8.36 -1.84 22.05
N PHE A 5 7.98 -1.98 20.78
CA PHE A 5 7.38 -0.88 20.01
C PHE A 5 6.09 -0.38 20.66
N VAL A 6 5.17 -1.29 21.02
CA VAL A 6 3.92 -0.92 21.69
C VAL A 6 4.18 -0.22 23.04
N LYS A 7 5.10 -0.74 23.86
CA LYS A 7 5.47 -0.13 25.16
C LYS A 7 6.06 1.27 24.95
N LYS A 8 6.96 1.43 23.99
CA LYS A 8 7.57 2.74 23.66
C LYS A 8 6.52 3.73 23.15
N SER A 9 5.63 3.28 22.26
CA SER A 9 4.54 4.13 21.74
C SER A 9 3.61 4.60 22.86
N LYS A 10 3.26 3.69 23.81
CA LYS A 10 2.47 4.04 24.99
C LYS A 10 3.17 5.11 25.83
N ALA A 11 4.47 4.97 26.09
CA ALA A 11 5.23 5.95 26.88
C ALA A 11 5.23 7.34 26.21
N VAL A 12 5.49 7.41 24.89
CA VAL A 12 5.45 8.66 24.12
C VAL A 12 4.05 9.28 24.13
N PHE A 13 3.01 8.48 24.02
CA PHE A 13 1.63 8.95 24.05
C PHE A 13 1.26 9.52 25.44
N THR A 14 1.65 8.85 26.53
CA THR A 14 1.43 9.33 27.90
C THR A 14 2.15 10.65 28.14
N ASP A 15 3.40 10.75 27.75
CA ASP A 15 4.19 12.00 27.86
C ASP A 15 3.54 13.14 27.04
N SER A 16 2.99 12.84 25.86
CA SER A 16 2.28 13.82 25.05
C SER A 16 1.00 14.34 25.72
N ILE A 17 0.25 13.46 26.41
CA ILE A 17 -0.95 13.85 27.18
C ILE A 17 -0.58 14.78 28.35
N GLU A 18 0.51 14.48 29.08
CA GLU A 18 0.98 15.32 30.16
C GLU A 18 1.34 16.75 29.70
N ASN A 19 1.65 16.92 28.41
CA ASN A 19 2.02 18.18 27.77
C ASN A 19 0.91 18.77 26.88
N GLU A 20 -0.34 18.27 26.92
CA GLU A 20 -1.45 18.67 26.03
C GLU A 20 -1.99 20.10 26.23
N ILE A 21 -1.54 20.78 27.29
CA ILE A 21 -2.00 22.15 27.65
C ILE A 21 -1.71 23.16 26.51
N TYR A 22 -0.73 22.88 25.64
CA TYR A 22 -0.36 23.80 24.57
C TYR A 22 -1.37 23.68 23.39
N PRO A 23 -2.12 24.76 23.07
CA PRO A 23 -3.18 24.69 22.06
C PRO A 23 -2.63 24.32 20.67
N TYR A 24 -3.24 23.31 20.04
CA TYR A 24 -2.87 22.85 18.71
C TYR A 24 -2.84 23.98 17.66
N ALA A 25 -3.82 24.90 17.69
CA ALA A 25 -3.85 26.04 16.77
C ALA A 25 -2.63 26.95 16.89
N GLN A 26 -2.09 27.13 18.11
CA GLN A 26 -0.87 27.91 18.35
C GLN A 26 0.37 27.18 17.83
N LEU A 27 0.42 25.84 17.96
CA LEU A 27 1.48 25.02 17.37
C LEU A 27 1.50 25.16 15.85
N CYS A 28 0.36 25.05 15.20
CA CYS A 28 0.24 25.20 13.76
C CYS A 28 0.67 26.59 13.29
N ALA A 29 0.25 27.65 13.99
CA ALA A 29 0.63 29.03 13.66
C ALA A 29 2.14 29.28 13.88
N LYS A 30 2.70 28.77 14.97
CA LYS A 30 4.10 29.00 15.33
C LYS A 30 5.08 28.30 14.37
N TYR A 31 4.75 27.10 13.94
CA TYR A 31 5.64 26.26 13.12
C TYR A 31 5.25 26.19 11.64
N GLY A 32 4.18 26.88 11.23
CA GLY A 32 3.67 26.83 9.85
C GLY A 32 3.23 25.43 9.42
N TYR A 33 2.79 24.60 10.36
CA TYR A 33 2.48 23.19 10.13
C TYR A 33 0.97 22.98 10.00
N ALA A 34 0.56 22.34 8.90
CA ALA A 34 -0.81 21.90 8.68
C ALA A 34 -0.80 20.38 8.41
N PRO A 35 -1.22 19.55 9.37
CA PRO A 35 -1.25 18.11 9.17
C PRO A 35 -2.27 17.73 8.10
N ASN A 36 -1.87 16.81 7.25
CA ASN A 36 -2.74 16.26 6.21
C ASN A 36 -3.51 15.02 6.68
N ILE A 37 -2.99 14.35 7.71
CA ILE A 37 -3.51 13.10 8.25
C ILE A 37 -3.80 13.29 9.72
N MET A 38 -4.99 12.88 10.15
CA MET A 38 -5.39 12.80 11.55
C MET A 38 -5.57 11.33 11.93
N TYR A 39 -5.16 10.99 13.11
CA TYR A 39 -5.45 9.72 13.76
C TYR A 39 -6.17 9.97 15.07
N GLU A 40 -7.28 9.29 15.29
CA GLU A 40 -8.06 9.40 16.50
C GLU A 40 -8.41 8.01 17.04
N TYR A 41 -8.28 7.86 18.35
CA TYR A 41 -8.66 6.64 19.03
C TYR A 41 -9.66 6.97 20.14
N GLN A 42 -10.89 6.50 19.97
CA GLN A 42 -11.99 6.74 20.92
C GLN A 42 -12.51 5.43 21.49
N LEU A 43 -12.41 5.28 22.80
CA LEU A 43 -12.98 4.14 23.51
C LEU A 43 -14.23 4.57 24.29
N GLY A 44 -15.32 3.86 24.07
CA GLY A 44 -16.46 3.85 24.98
C GLY A 44 -17.15 5.18 25.26
N VAL A 45 -16.89 6.24 24.47
CA VAL A 45 -17.35 7.61 24.74
C VAL A 45 -18.89 7.70 24.73
N VAL A 46 -19.57 6.75 24.10
CA VAL A 46 -21.05 6.80 23.91
C VAL A 46 -21.73 5.45 24.22
N ASP A 47 -21.02 4.49 24.85
CA ASP A 47 -21.50 3.11 25.02
C ASP A 47 -22.76 2.98 25.85
N ASN A 48 -23.04 3.94 26.74
CA ASN A 48 -24.14 3.91 27.70
C ASN A 48 -24.94 5.21 27.69
N LEU A 49 -25.04 5.87 26.54
CA LEU A 49 -25.86 7.07 26.42
C LEU A 49 -27.34 6.68 26.46
N GLU A 50 -28.08 7.21 27.44
CA GLU A 50 -29.51 7.05 27.57
C GLU A 50 -30.20 8.44 27.58
N ILE A 51 -31.32 8.54 26.87
CA ILE A 51 -32.21 9.68 26.93
C ILE A 51 -33.58 9.17 27.41
N ASP A 52 -34.08 9.71 28.52
CA ASP A 52 -35.32 9.28 29.16
C ASP A 52 -35.41 7.76 29.42
N GLY A 53 -34.29 7.14 29.88
CA GLY A 53 -34.20 5.71 30.15
C GLY A 53 -34.22 4.81 28.93
N LYS A 54 -34.06 5.38 27.73
CA LYS A 54 -33.93 4.64 26.46
C LYS A 54 -32.49 4.73 25.95
N ALA A 55 -31.91 3.57 25.67
CA ALA A 55 -30.59 3.52 25.04
C ALA A 55 -30.63 4.24 23.68
N VAL A 56 -29.68 5.13 23.47
CA VAL A 56 -29.48 5.83 22.20
C VAL A 56 -28.57 5.00 21.30
N ASP A 57 -29.02 4.78 20.09
CA ASP A 57 -28.17 4.15 19.08
C ASP A 57 -27.37 5.21 18.32
N ARG A 58 -26.16 4.83 17.89
CA ARG A 58 -25.23 5.73 17.21
C ARG A 58 -25.40 5.55 15.71
N ASP A 59 -25.60 6.65 15.00
CA ASP A 59 -25.56 6.66 13.54
C ASP A 59 -24.54 7.66 13.03
N TYR A 60 -23.93 7.36 11.90
CA TYR A 60 -22.96 8.23 11.26
C TYR A 60 -23.67 9.13 10.27
N LEU A 61 -23.56 10.44 10.47
CA LEU A 61 -23.96 11.40 9.45
C LEU A 61 -22.84 11.51 8.40
N GLU A 62 -23.18 11.22 7.16
CA GLU A 62 -22.29 11.51 6.04
C GLU A 62 -22.08 13.02 5.93
N MET A 63 -20.83 13.45 6.09
CA MET A 63 -20.46 14.86 5.95
C MET A 63 -19.76 15.06 4.61
N ASN A 64 -20.26 16.04 3.82
CA ASN A 64 -19.67 16.39 2.51
C ASN A 64 -18.35 17.18 2.63
N THR A 65 -17.84 17.38 3.83
CA THR A 65 -16.59 18.11 4.07
C THR A 65 -15.69 17.35 5.03
N ALA A 66 -14.40 17.27 4.70
CA ALA A 66 -13.38 16.69 5.57
C ALA A 66 -12.45 17.79 6.09
N LYS A 67 -12.21 17.80 7.40
CA LYS A 67 -11.28 18.76 8.04
C LYS A 67 -9.82 18.49 7.67
N PHE A 68 -9.48 17.22 7.45
CA PHE A 68 -8.17 16.76 7.04
C PHE A 68 -8.25 16.07 5.68
N LYS A 69 -7.13 15.93 4.97
CA LYS A 69 -7.12 15.17 3.71
C LYS A 69 -7.48 13.69 3.95
N THR A 70 -7.06 13.15 5.10
CA THR A 70 -7.46 11.82 5.57
C THR A 70 -7.53 11.83 7.09
N ALA A 71 -8.57 11.22 7.64
CA ALA A 71 -8.70 10.96 9.07
C ALA A 71 -9.00 9.47 9.28
N VAL A 72 -8.27 8.85 10.21
CA VAL A 72 -8.47 7.45 10.60
C VAL A 72 -8.97 7.45 12.04
N HIS A 73 -10.20 7.04 12.24
CA HIS A 73 -10.83 6.91 13.53
C HIS A 73 -10.85 5.43 13.91
N ILE A 74 -10.29 5.10 15.05
CA ILE A 74 -10.45 3.78 15.67
C ILE A 74 -11.38 3.96 16.85
N GLU A 75 -12.49 3.25 16.81
CA GLU A 75 -13.57 3.38 17.76
C GLU A 75 -13.93 2.01 18.30
N ASP A 76 -14.29 1.98 19.56
CA ASP A 76 -14.94 0.83 20.15
C ASP A 76 -16.37 1.24 20.55
N TYR A 77 -17.34 0.60 19.95
CA TYR A 77 -18.75 0.78 20.28
C TYR A 77 -19.35 -0.52 20.76
N ARG A 78 -19.70 -0.54 22.06
CA ARG A 78 -20.25 -1.74 22.74
C ARG A 78 -19.37 -3.00 22.59
N GLY A 79 -18.05 -2.84 22.72
CA GLY A 79 -17.08 -3.92 22.59
C GLY A 79 -16.85 -4.39 21.15
N LYS A 80 -17.25 -3.60 20.15
CA LYS A 80 -17.00 -3.86 18.73
C LYS A 80 -16.06 -2.81 18.18
N PRO A 81 -14.76 -3.11 18.07
CA PRO A 81 -13.82 -2.18 17.46
C PRO A 81 -14.11 -2.00 15.98
N SER A 82 -14.05 -0.77 15.52
CA SER A 82 -14.23 -0.40 14.12
C SER A 82 -13.19 0.62 13.68
N ILE A 83 -12.86 0.59 12.39
CA ILE A 83 -12.00 1.59 11.75
C ILE A 83 -12.84 2.36 10.75
N VAL A 84 -12.95 3.67 10.98
CA VAL A 84 -13.62 4.60 10.07
C VAL A 84 -12.57 5.47 9.40
N VAL A 85 -12.53 5.46 8.07
CA VAL A 85 -11.61 6.29 7.30
C VAL A 85 -12.40 7.36 6.57
N GLN A 86 -12.23 8.62 7.01
CA GLN A 86 -12.76 9.79 6.33
C GLN A 86 -11.66 10.37 5.44
N TYR A 87 -11.96 10.70 4.19
CA TYR A 87 -10.95 11.17 3.23
C TYR A 87 -11.56 12.14 2.20
N ASN A 88 -10.69 12.92 1.58
CA ASN A 88 -11.05 13.77 0.45
C ASN A 88 -11.05 12.94 -0.84
N ASP A 89 -12.21 12.71 -1.43
CA ASP A 89 -12.41 11.89 -2.64
C ASP A 89 -11.85 12.52 -3.92
N ALA A 90 -11.62 13.82 -3.93
CA ALA A 90 -10.90 14.49 -5.00
C ALA A 90 -9.38 14.16 -5.01
N LEU A 91 -8.84 13.67 -3.88
CA LEU A 91 -7.42 13.34 -3.73
C LEU A 91 -7.14 11.83 -3.70
N TYR A 92 -8.08 11.03 -3.18
CA TYR A 92 -7.87 9.62 -2.92
C TYR A 92 -9.06 8.78 -3.38
N SER A 93 -8.78 7.64 -4.00
CA SER A 93 -9.84 6.69 -4.37
C SER A 93 -10.31 5.89 -3.15
N GLY A 94 -11.59 5.48 -3.17
CA GLY A 94 -12.14 4.61 -2.13
C GLY A 94 -11.44 3.24 -2.05
N GLU A 95 -10.87 2.75 -3.16
CA GLU A 95 -10.08 1.53 -3.18
C GLU A 95 -8.78 1.68 -2.39
N LEU A 96 -8.06 2.79 -2.59
CA LEU A 96 -6.84 3.10 -1.83
C LEU A 96 -7.14 3.20 -0.33
N MET A 97 -8.24 3.85 0.05
CA MET A 97 -8.61 4.02 1.45
C MET A 97 -9.05 2.71 2.10
N ARG A 98 -9.74 1.83 1.37
CA ARG A 98 -10.02 0.47 1.85
C ARG A 98 -8.73 -0.35 2.04
N THR A 99 -7.79 -0.22 1.14
CA THR A 99 -6.47 -0.86 1.27
C THR A 99 -5.72 -0.35 2.50
N LEU A 100 -5.75 0.97 2.76
CA LEU A 100 -5.18 1.56 3.97
C LEU A 100 -5.79 0.97 5.24
N ALA A 101 -7.13 0.93 5.33
CA ALA A 101 -7.82 0.35 6.49
C ALA A 101 -7.43 -1.12 6.72
N LYS A 102 -7.41 -1.93 5.65
CA LYS A 102 -6.96 -3.32 5.72
C LYS A 102 -5.50 -3.44 6.18
N SER A 103 -4.61 -2.58 5.68
CA SER A 103 -3.20 -2.59 6.10
C SER A 103 -3.02 -2.28 7.58
N VAL A 104 -3.85 -1.38 8.14
CA VAL A 104 -3.87 -1.10 9.58
C VAL A 104 -4.30 -2.35 10.36
N LEU A 105 -5.38 -3.01 9.93
CA LEU A 105 -5.84 -4.26 10.56
C LEU A 105 -4.79 -5.35 10.52
N CYS A 106 -4.20 -5.63 9.35
CA CYS A 106 -3.12 -6.62 9.20
C CYS A 106 -1.94 -6.32 10.12
N ALA A 107 -1.56 -5.04 10.26
CA ALA A 107 -0.47 -4.65 11.15
C ALA A 107 -0.81 -4.93 12.62
N VAL A 108 -2.02 -4.58 13.06
CA VAL A 108 -2.48 -4.82 14.43
C VAL A 108 -2.54 -6.32 14.74
N GLU A 109 -3.16 -7.11 13.88
CA GLU A 109 -3.25 -8.57 14.01
C GLU A 109 -1.85 -9.19 14.12
N HIS A 110 -0.95 -8.83 13.20
CA HIS A 110 0.42 -9.35 13.21
C HIS A 110 1.19 -8.99 14.48
N ILE A 111 1.02 -7.77 15.02
CA ILE A 111 1.64 -7.33 16.27
C ILE A 111 1.11 -8.14 17.45
N ILE A 112 -0.19 -8.41 17.50
CA ILE A 112 -0.83 -9.19 18.57
C ILE A 112 -0.37 -10.64 18.52
N GLU A 113 -0.36 -11.26 17.34
CA GLU A 113 0.03 -12.65 17.15
C GLU A 113 1.53 -12.89 17.37
N ASN A 114 2.37 -11.89 17.06
CA ASN A 114 3.82 -11.99 17.11
C ASN A 114 4.49 -10.91 18.00
N PRO A 115 4.20 -10.88 19.32
CA PRO A 115 4.69 -9.83 20.22
C PRO A 115 6.22 -9.78 20.31
N ASN A 116 6.88 -10.92 20.18
CA ASN A 116 8.35 -11.04 20.21
C ASN A 116 9.00 -10.91 18.81
N GLY A 117 8.21 -10.78 17.76
CA GLY A 117 8.66 -10.57 16.40
C GLY A 117 9.34 -9.22 16.20
N LYS A 118 10.12 -9.09 15.13
CA LYS A 118 10.73 -7.81 14.76
C LYS A 118 9.69 -6.93 14.08
N ILE A 119 9.45 -5.72 14.58
CA ILE A 119 8.47 -4.78 14.04
C ILE A 119 8.66 -4.52 12.52
N ARG A 120 9.89 -4.51 12.02
CA ARG A 120 10.19 -4.35 10.59
C ARG A 120 9.71 -5.50 9.70
N LYS A 121 9.26 -6.61 10.29
CA LYS A 121 8.71 -7.79 9.60
C LYS A 121 7.19 -7.84 9.64
N VAL A 122 6.55 -6.84 10.21
CA VAL A 122 5.09 -6.73 10.23
C VAL A 122 4.57 -6.65 8.79
N SER A 123 3.66 -7.56 8.44
CA SER A 123 2.98 -7.53 7.15
C SER A 123 1.90 -6.46 7.17
N LEU A 124 1.84 -5.66 6.12
CA LEU A 124 0.78 -4.69 5.86
C LEU A 124 -0.20 -5.18 4.80
N LEU A 125 0.02 -6.37 4.27
CA LEU A 125 -0.76 -6.93 3.18
C LEU A 125 -1.55 -8.15 3.65
N ASP A 126 -2.80 -8.21 3.28
CA ASP A 126 -3.63 -9.41 3.43
C ASP A 126 -3.24 -10.49 2.39
N ASN A 127 -3.75 -11.71 2.57
CA ASN A 127 -3.45 -12.82 1.66
C ASN A 127 -3.90 -12.55 0.22
N ALA A 128 -4.96 -11.77 0.02
CA ALA A 128 -5.45 -11.42 -1.32
C ALA A 128 -4.49 -10.47 -2.03
N ALA A 129 -3.98 -9.46 -1.33
CA ALA A 129 -2.98 -8.54 -1.86
C ALA A 129 -1.65 -9.25 -2.16
N ILE A 130 -1.23 -10.19 -1.32
CA ILE A 130 -0.05 -11.02 -1.57
C ILE A 130 -0.25 -11.87 -2.83
N ALA A 131 -1.38 -12.55 -2.97
CA ALA A 131 -1.70 -13.36 -4.15
C ALA A 131 -1.71 -12.51 -5.44
N GLN A 132 -2.25 -11.29 -5.37
CA GLN A 132 -2.23 -10.35 -6.49
C GLN A 132 -0.80 -9.95 -6.88
N LEU A 133 0.06 -9.64 -5.92
CA LEU A 133 1.47 -9.34 -6.19
C LEU A 133 2.21 -10.53 -6.82
N GLU A 134 1.95 -11.75 -6.34
CA GLU A 134 2.53 -12.95 -6.93
C GLU A 134 2.03 -13.16 -8.37
N SER A 135 0.76 -12.88 -8.67
CA SER A 135 0.23 -12.95 -10.03
C SER A 135 0.93 -12.02 -11.00
N PHE A 136 1.39 -10.85 -10.55
CA PHE A 136 2.16 -9.91 -11.37
C PHE A 136 3.59 -10.39 -11.64
N LYS A 137 4.14 -11.27 -10.80
CA LYS A 137 5.46 -11.87 -10.99
C LYS A 137 5.46 -13.04 -11.97
N SER A 138 4.29 -13.66 -12.23
CA SER A 138 4.16 -14.81 -13.11
C SER A 138 4.25 -14.42 -14.60
N THR A 139 5.30 -13.70 -14.97
CA THR A 139 5.76 -13.57 -16.34
C THR A 139 6.59 -14.81 -16.69
N GLU A 140 5.96 -15.98 -16.76
CA GLU A 140 6.62 -17.16 -17.32
C GLU A 140 6.92 -16.89 -18.79
N ILE A 141 8.13 -16.41 -19.04
CA ILE A 141 8.73 -16.55 -20.36
C ILE A 141 9.01 -18.06 -20.49
N ALA A 142 8.26 -18.72 -21.35
CA ALA A 142 8.54 -20.12 -21.69
C ALA A 142 10.06 -20.26 -21.94
N PRO A 143 10.77 -21.19 -21.28
CA PRO A 143 12.20 -21.31 -21.42
C PRO A 143 12.46 -21.47 -22.93
N VAL A 144 13.26 -20.56 -23.47
CA VAL A 144 13.75 -20.69 -24.85
C VAL A 144 14.42 -22.05 -24.89
N LYS A 145 13.80 -23.00 -25.59
CA LYS A 145 14.43 -24.31 -25.82
C LYS A 145 15.85 -24.00 -26.27
N THR A 146 16.82 -24.61 -25.59
CA THR A 146 18.26 -24.40 -25.81
C THR A 146 18.62 -24.67 -27.27
N LYS A 147 18.36 -23.69 -28.13
CA LYS A 147 18.83 -23.69 -29.51
C LYS A 147 20.15 -22.93 -29.54
N LEU A 148 21.10 -23.46 -30.27
CA LEU A 148 22.35 -22.76 -30.54
C LEU A 148 22.04 -21.44 -31.29
N LEU A 149 22.73 -20.36 -30.96
CA LEU A 149 22.46 -19.01 -31.51
C LEU A 149 22.47 -19.00 -33.05
N HIS A 150 23.42 -19.71 -33.69
CA HIS A 150 23.48 -19.81 -35.13
C HIS A 150 22.25 -20.52 -35.73
N LYS A 151 21.70 -21.54 -35.02
CA LYS A 151 20.49 -22.21 -35.47
C LYS A 151 19.26 -21.29 -35.41
N MET A 152 19.19 -20.42 -34.41
CA MET A 152 18.13 -19.41 -34.34
C MET A 152 18.25 -18.41 -35.46
N PHE A 153 19.46 -18.02 -35.83
CA PHE A 153 19.73 -17.15 -36.96
C PHE A 153 19.33 -17.82 -38.29
N GLU A 154 19.78 -19.05 -38.56
CA GLU A 154 19.41 -19.83 -39.75
C GLU A 154 17.90 -19.97 -39.89
N GLU A 155 17.18 -20.25 -38.81
CA GLU A 155 15.71 -20.29 -38.82
C GLU A 155 15.09 -18.92 -39.20
N GLN A 156 15.69 -17.81 -38.73
CA GLN A 156 15.22 -16.47 -39.10
C GLN A 156 15.52 -16.14 -40.56
N VAL A 157 16.66 -16.54 -41.08
CA VAL A 157 16.99 -16.45 -42.51
C VAL A 157 15.92 -17.17 -43.35
N ALA A 158 15.56 -18.39 -42.97
CA ALA A 158 14.52 -19.16 -43.68
C ALA A 158 13.13 -18.51 -43.63
N LYS A 159 12.79 -17.81 -42.56
CA LYS A 159 11.50 -17.13 -42.38
C LYS A 159 11.38 -15.81 -43.10
N THR A 160 12.46 -15.01 -43.10
CA THR A 160 12.44 -13.64 -43.60
C THR A 160 13.74 -13.28 -44.35
N PRO A 161 14.08 -13.96 -45.46
CA PRO A 161 15.40 -13.85 -46.14
C PRO A 161 15.69 -12.44 -46.64
N ASP A 162 14.69 -11.74 -47.13
CA ASP A 162 14.86 -10.43 -47.78
C ASP A 162 14.70 -9.23 -46.80
N ARG A 163 14.46 -9.53 -45.49
CA ARG A 163 14.38 -8.48 -44.50
C ARG A 163 15.78 -8.01 -44.10
N ILE A 164 15.92 -6.72 -43.80
CA ILE A 164 17.20 -6.15 -43.32
C ILE A 164 17.57 -6.77 -41.98
N ALA A 165 18.71 -7.44 -41.93
CA ALA A 165 19.28 -8.03 -40.73
C ALA A 165 20.29 -7.10 -40.05
N LEU A 166 21.05 -6.34 -40.83
CA LEU A 166 22.09 -5.43 -40.37
C LEU A 166 21.94 -4.08 -41.07
N SER A 167 22.06 -3.00 -40.30
CA SER A 167 22.12 -1.64 -40.83
C SER A 167 23.27 -0.90 -40.17
N ALA A 168 24.28 -0.48 -40.93
CA ALA A 168 25.46 0.23 -40.48
C ALA A 168 25.69 1.48 -41.32
N CYS A 169 26.66 2.30 -40.96
CA CYS A 169 26.97 3.54 -41.70
C CYS A 169 27.45 3.31 -43.15
N ASP A 170 27.99 2.14 -43.42
CA ASP A 170 28.57 1.72 -44.71
C ASP A 170 27.61 0.87 -45.56
N GLY A 171 26.43 0.53 -45.04
CA GLY A 171 25.43 -0.20 -45.83
C GLY A 171 24.40 -0.97 -45.00
N LYS A 172 23.59 -1.75 -45.74
CA LYS A 172 22.58 -2.62 -45.20
C LYS A 172 22.72 -4.00 -45.80
N LEU A 173 22.53 -5.04 -44.99
CA LEU A 173 22.49 -6.43 -45.42
C LEU A 173 21.17 -7.07 -45.00
N THR A 174 20.61 -7.85 -45.92
CA THR A 174 19.46 -8.72 -45.66
C THR A 174 19.89 -9.97 -44.86
N TYR A 175 18.96 -10.69 -44.27
CA TYR A 175 19.23 -11.96 -43.60
C TYR A 175 19.92 -12.96 -44.55
N LYS A 176 19.48 -13.05 -45.81
CA LYS A 176 20.07 -13.92 -46.81
C LYS A 176 21.51 -13.54 -47.18
N GLU A 177 21.79 -12.25 -47.32
CA GLU A 177 23.13 -11.76 -47.64
C GLU A 177 24.09 -11.96 -46.47
N LEU A 178 23.62 -11.71 -45.25
CA LEU A 178 24.40 -11.94 -44.02
C LEU A 178 24.72 -13.43 -43.83
N ASP A 179 23.73 -14.31 -44.04
CA ASP A 179 23.93 -15.76 -43.98
C ASP A 179 24.97 -16.26 -45.01
N ARG A 180 24.87 -15.77 -46.24
CA ARG A 180 25.86 -16.09 -47.27
C ARG A 180 27.27 -15.66 -46.87
N LEU A 181 27.43 -14.50 -46.28
CA LEU A 181 28.74 -14.01 -45.82
C LEU A 181 29.28 -14.76 -44.62
N ALA A 182 28.39 -15.25 -43.71
CA ALA A 182 28.77 -16.01 -42.54
C ALA A 182 29.16 -17.46 -42.88
N ASN A 183 28.79 -18.00 -44.03
CA ASN A 183 29.05 -19.37 -44.48
C ASN A 183 30.14 -19.48 -45.55
N ILE A 184 30.96 -18.42 -45.73
CA ILE A 184 32.18 -18.45 -46.57
C ILE A 184 33.35 -18.84 -45.71
#